data_3b43e3a09cbacc530a83770f39e7ab10
#
_entry.id   3b43e3a09cbacc530a83770f39e7ab10
#
_cell.length_a   1.000
_cell.length_b   1.000
_cell.length_c   1.000
_cell.angle_alpha   90.00
_cell.angle_beta   90.00
_cell.angle_gamma   90.00
#
_symmetry.space_group_name_H-M   'P 1'
#
loop_
_entity.id
_entity.type
_entity.pdbx_description
1 polymer ?
#
loop_
_entity_poly.entity_id
_entity_poly.type
_entity_poly.pdbx_seq_one_letter_code
_entity_poly.pdbx_strand_id
1 'polypeptide(L)'
;MKKVLITGVTGQDGAYLSKLLLSKGYKVFGTFRRVSTPNFWRLQNLGIFNKINLIPADLLDMGSLLEALTVSEPDEVYNLAAASYVATSFEEAVGNAEITGLAVTKFLEAIRHQDSNIKFYQASSSEMYGNNDFELQDEKTPFLPSSPYAAAK
;
A
#
# COMPACT_ATOMS: atom_id res chain seq x y z
N MET A 1 -20.70 2.97 9.96
CA MET A 1 -19.35 3.59 10.01
C MET A 1 -18.50 2.85 9.02
N LYS A 2 -17.96 3.52 8.02
CA LYS A 2 -17.11 2.88 7.01
C LYS A 2 -15.81 2.36 7.63
N LYS A 3 -15.38 1.18 7.17
CA LYS A 3 -14.13 0.54 7.55
C LYS A 3 -13.12 0.67 6.42
N VAL A 4 -11.88 0.96 6.74
CA VAL A 4 -10.80 1.06 5.77
C VAL A 4 -9.60 0.26 6.22
N LEU A 5 -8.96 -0.44 5.26
CA LEU A 5 -7.68 -1.10 5.46
C LEU A 5 -6.60 -0.35 4.67
N ILE A 6 -5.52 0.04 5.36
CA ILE A 6 -4.38 0.75 4.76
C ILE A 6 -3.15 -0.13 4.91
N THR A 7 -2.52 -0.54 3.80
CA THR A 7 -1.21 -1.18 3.87
C THR A 7 -0.11 -0.13 3.96
N GLY A 8 1.00 -0.47 4.62
CA GLY A 8 2.09 0.49 4.80
C GLY A 8 1.72 1.66 5.71
N VAL A 9 0.85 1.45 6.69
CA VAL A 9 0.34 2.47 7.60
C VAL A 9 1.43 3.22 8.37
N THR A 10 2.61 2.63 8.56
CA THR A 10 3.76 3.24 9.23
C THR A 10 4.57 4.18 8.33
N GLY A 11 4.30 4.18 7.03
CA GLY A 11 4.88 5.10 6.05
C GLY A 11 4.34 6.52 6.21
N GLN A 12 4.88 7.46 5.44
CA GLN A 12 4.45 8.87 5.46
C GLN A 12 2.98 8.98 5.04
N ASP A 13 2.66 8.54 3.84
CA ASP A 13 1.31 8.67 3.26
C ASP A 13 0.29 7.85 4.06
N GLY A 14 0.66 6.62 4.51
CA GLY A 14 -0.20 5.80 5.34
C GLY A 14 -0.59 6.47 6.66
N ALA A 15 0.36 7.14 7.31
CA ALA A 15 0.11 7.85 8.57
C ALA A 15 -0.80 9.08 8.36
N TYR A 16 -0.55 9.90 7.33
CA TYR A 16 -1.37 11.08 7.04
C TYR A 16 -2.77 10.69 6.55
N LEU A 17 -2.88 9.69 5.67
CA LEU A 17 -4.17 9.17 5.23
C LEU A 17 -4.99 8.64 6.41
N SER A 18 -4.35 7.89 7.31
CA SER A 18 -5.00 7.39 8.52
C SER A 18 -5.58 8.52 9.37
N LYS A 19 -4.79 9.60 9.59
CA LYS A 19 -5.26 10.79 10.32
C LYS A 19 -6.48 11.44 9.65
N LEU A 20 -6.43 11.59 8.32
CA LEU A 20 -7.53 12.16 7.53
C LEU A 20 -8.79 11.29 7.64
N LEU A 21 -8.68 9.98 7.47
CA LEU A 21 -9.84 9.08 7.50
C LEU A 21 -10.45 8.95 8.90
N LEU A 22 -9.62 8.95 9.95
CA LEU A 22 -10.10 9.06 11.33
C LEU A 22 -10.89 10.35 11.56
N SER A 23 -10.44 11.49 11.03
CA SER A 23 -11.16 12.77 11.15
C SER A 23 -12.50 12.79 10.39
N LYS A 24 -12.62 11.93 9.38
CA LYS A 24 -13.87 11.71 8.62
C LYS A 24 -14.78 10.65 9.23
N GLY A 25 -14.45 10.10 10.38
CA GLY A 25 -15.27 9.11 11.09
C GLY A 25 -15.14 7.67 10.59
N TYR A 26 -14.07 7.35 9.84
CA TYR A 26 -13.80 5.97 9.46
C TYR A 26 -13.23 5.17 10.63
N LYS A 27 -13.54 3.87 10.66
CA LYS A 27 -12.78 2.89 11.47
C LYS A 27 -11.56 2.46 10.64
N VAL A 28 -10.38 2.83 11.13
CA VAL A 28 -9.12 2.61 10.40
C VAL A 28 -8.41 1.37 10.93
N PHE A 29 -8.12 0.46 10.00
CA PHE A 29 -7.21 -0.67 10.17
C PHE A 29 -5.95 -0.40 9.35
N GLY A 30 -4.80 -0.76 9.88
CA GLY A 30 -3.54 -0.53 9.22
C GLY A 30 -2.62 -1.73 9.30
N THR A 31 -2.09 -2.19 8.15
CA THR A 31 -1.09 -3.25 8.20
C THR A 31 0.31 -2.69 8.34
N PHE A 32 1.13 -3.43 9.07
CA PHE A 32 2.55 -3.18 9.22
C PHE A 32 3.34 -4.47 9.09
N ARG A 33 4.53 -4.40 8.51
CA ARG A 33 5.45 -5.53 8.47
C ARG A 33 6.15 -5.64 9.83
N ARG A 34 6.20 -6.85 10.38
CA ARG A 34 6.96 -7.12 11.60
C ARG A 34 8.46 -6.94 11.34
N VAL A 35 9.10 -6.12 12.13
CA VAL A 35 10.52 -5.83 12.11
C VAL A 35 11.08 -5.84 13.54
N SER A 36 12.39 -6.04 13.70
CA SER A 36 13.04 -6.12 15.00
C SER A 36 12.85 -4.85 15.83
N THR A 37 12.87 -3.69 15.17
CA THR A 37 12.63 -2.39 15.82
C THR A 37 11.33 -1.81 15.30
N PRO A 38 10.25 -1.76 16.10
CA PRO A 38 8.97 -1.21 15.67
C PRO A 38 9.10 0.24 15.19
N ASN A 39 8.47 0.55 14.05
CA ASN A 39 8.52 1.87 13.41
C ASN A 39 7.15 2.55 13.44
N PHE A 40 6.67 2.91 14.63
CA PHE A 40 5.35 3.56 14.82
C PHE A 40 5.45 5.06 15.13
N TRP A 41 6.64 5.66 15.08
CA TRP A 41 6.87 7.04 15.52
C TRP A 41 6.01 8.06 14.77
N ARG A 42 5.69 7.85 13.49
CA ARG A 42 4.81 8.76 12.73
C ARG A 42 3.39 8.76 13.29
N LEU A 43 2.85 7.58 13.58
CA LEU A 43 1.52 7.44 14.17
C LEU A 43 1.46 8.04 15.57
N GLN A 44 2.53 7.88 16.36
CA GLN A 44 2.66 8.45 17.69
C GLN A 44 2.74 9.98 17.63
N ASN A 45 3.58 10.55 16.77
CA ASN A 45 3.72 12.00 16.60
C ASN A 45 2.43 12.65 16.08
N LEU A 46 1.63 11.94 15.29
CA LEU A 46 0.31 12.41 14.84
C LEU A 46 -0.79 12.22 15.88
N GLY A 47 -0.51 11.59 17.03
CA GLY A 47 -1.48 11.33 18.10
C GLY A 47 -2.58 10.34 17.73
N ILE A 48 -2.31 9.44 16.77
CA ILE A 48 -3.31 8.50 16.24
C ILE A 48 -2.97 7.02 16.48
N PHE A 49 -1.82 6.71 17.08
CA PHE A 49 -1.36 5.34 17.30
C PHE A 49 -2.43 4.46 17.98
N ASN A 50 -3.03 4.94 19.05
CA ASN A 50 -4.05 4.22 19.80
C ASN A 50 -5.45 4.28 19.17
N LYS A 51 -5.60 4.95 18.02
CA LYS A 51 -6.88 5.11 17.30
C LYS A 51 -6.97 4.19 16.06
N ILE A 52 -5.87 3.53 15.71
CA ILE A 52 -5.76 2.65 14.55
C ILE A 52 -5.70 1.19 15.04
N ASN A 53 -6.46 0.31 14.40
CA ASN A 53 -6.37 -1.11 14.62
C ASN A 53 -5.20 -1.66 13.79
N LEU A 54 -4.07 -1.92 14.43
CA LEU A 54 -2.85 -2.38 13.76
C LEU A 54 -2.87 -3.89 13.59
N ILE A 55 -2.60 -4.37 12.37
CA ILE A 55 -2.58 -5.78 11.99
C ILE A 55 -1.19 -6.10 11.40
N PRO A 56 -0.45 -7.06 11.94
CA PRO A 56 0.79 -7.51 11.31
C PRO A 56 0.47 -8.26 10.01
N ALA A 57 1.05 -7.82 8.89
CA ALA A 57 0.92 -8.49 7.60
C ALA A 57 2.14 -8.22 6.71
N ASP A 58 2.46 -9.17 5.87
CA ASP A 58 3.49 -9.04 4.84
C ASP A 58 2.84 -9.21 3.46
N LEU A 59 3.16 -8.31 2.53
CA LEU A 59 2.63 -8.36 1.15
C LEU A 59 3.03 -9.65 0.41
N LEU A 60 4.11 -10.29 0.81
CA LEU A 60 4.54 -11.55 0.22
C LEU A 60 3.75 -12.76 0.73
N ASP A 61 3.10 -12.63 1.89
CA ASP A 61 2.37 -13.72 2.53
C ASP A 61 0.86 -13.59 2.34
N MET A 62 0.31 -14.44 1.47
CA MET A 62 -1.12 -14.49 1.16
C MET A 62 -1.99 -14.75 2.40
N GLY A 63 -1.51 -15.57 3.34
CA GLY A 63 -2.22 -15.89 4.58
C GLY A 63 -2.45 -14.64 5.43
N SER A 64 -1.41 -13.82 5.61
CA SER A 64 -1.52 -12.58 6.37
C SER A 64 -2.41 -11.53 5.69
N LEU A 65 -2.45 -11.50 4.36
CA LEU A 65 -3.37 -10.61 3.62
C LEU A 65 -4.83 -11.03 3.79
N LEU A 66 -5.13 -12.33 3.72
CA LEU A 66 -6.46 -12.87 3.99
C LEU A 66 -6.89 -12.60 5.44
N GLU A 67 -5.99 -12.81 6.40
CA GLU A 67 -6.25 -12.50 7.81
C GLU A 67 -6.57 -11.02 8.01
N ALA A 68 -5.78 -10.13 7.38
CA ALA A 68 -6.01 -8.68 7.46
C ALA A 68 -7.38 -8.27 6.89
N LEU A 69 -7.80 -8.86 5.78
CA LEU A 69 -9.12 -8.64 5.20
C LEU A 69 -10.24 -9.19 6.10
N THR A 70 -10.06 -10.39 6.64
CA THR A 70 -11.05 -11.04 7.53
C THR A 70 -11.24 -10.26 8.82
N VAL A 71 -10.15 -9.79 9.45
CA VAL A 71 -10.22 -9.03 10.70
C VAL A 71 -10.78 -7.63 10.50
N SER A 72 -10.43 -6.98 9.38
CA SER A 72 -10.87 -5.60 9.12
C SER A 72 -12.26 -5.52 8.49
N GLU A 73 -12.68 -6.50 7.69
CA GLU A 73 -13.89 -6.48 6.86
C GLU A 73 -14.07 -5.09 6.20
N PRO A 74 -13.12 -4.65 5.36
CA PRO A 74 -13.07 -3.26 4.93
C PRO A 74 -14.06 -2.97 3.80
N ASP A 75 -14.64 -1.78 3.78
CA ASP A 75 -15.35 -1.24 2.62
C ASP A 75 -14.37 -0.75 1.53
N GLU A 76 -13.19 -0.30 1.98
CA GLU A 76 -12.16 0.30 1.13
C GLU A 76 -10.76 -0.18 1.54
N VAL A 77 -9.91 -0.47 0.56
CA VAL A 77 -8.50 -0.83 0.76
C VAL A 77 -7.62 0.19 0.05
N TYR A 78 -6.65 0.75 0.76
CA TYR A 78 -5.59 1.61 0.22
C TYR A 78 -4.26 0.88 0.31
N ASN A 79 -3.78 0.38 -0.84
CA ASN A 79 -2.50 -0.30 -0.91
C ASN A 79 -1.37 0.71 -1.15
N LEU A 80 -0.71 1.12 -0.06
CA LEU A 80 0.41 2.07 -0.08
C LEU A 80 1.75 1.39 0.18
N ALA A 81 1.74 0.13 0.63
CA ALA A 81 2.97 -0.62 0.89
C ALA A 81 3.66 -1.01 -0.42
N ALA A 82 4.94 -0.78 -0.48
CA ALA A 82 5.80 -1.13 -1.61
C ALA A 82 7.28 -1.10 -1.18
N ALA A 83 8.17 -1.68 -1.98
CA ALA A 83 9.60 -1.42 -1.92
C ALA A 83 9.88 -0.12 -2.69
N SER A 84 9.68 1.05 -2.05
CA SER A 84 9.52 2.35 -2.71
C SER A 84 10.81 3.12 -2.98
N TYR A 85 11.98 2.58 -2.62
CA TYR A 85 13.26 3.23 -2.89
C TYR A 85 13.80 2.82 -4.27
N VAL A 86 13.69 3.73 -5.26
CA VAL A 86 13.96 3.45 -6.67
C VAL A 86 15.38 2.93 -6.90
N ALA A 87 16.39 3.54 -6.26
CA ALA A 87 17.79 3.17 -6.49
C ALA A 87 18.08 1.70 -6.15
N THR A 88 17.58 1.20 -5.02
CA THR A 88 17.78 -0.22 -4.65
C THR A 88 17.07 -1.20 -5.56
N SER A 89 16.08 -0.75 -6.35
CA SER A 89 15.39 -1.65 -7.27
C SER A 89 16.30 -2.21 -8.38
N PHE A 90 17.43 -1.57 -8.66
CA PHE A 90 18.43 -2.09 -9.60
C PHE A 90 19.27 -3.20 -8.99
N GLU A 91 19.50 -3.17 -7.68
CA GLU A 91 20.24 -4.17 -6.94
C GLU A 91 19.37 -5.38 -6.55
N GLU A 92 18.08 -5.11 -6.25
CA GLU A 92 17.10 -6.09 -5.76
C GLU A 92 15.88 -6.17 -6.68
N ALA A 93 16.10 -6.27 -8.01
CA ALA A 93 15.03 -6.17 -9.01
C ALA A 93 13.92 -7.23 -8.82
N VAL A 94 14.30 -8.47 -8.52
CA VAL A 94 13.34 -9.58 -8.32
C VAL A 94 12.51 -9.33 -7.05
N GLY A 95 13.15 -9.02 -5.92
CA GLY A 95 12.44 -8.72 -4.68
C GLY A 95 11.53 -7.50 -4.81
N ASN A 96 11.96 -6.48 -5.55
CA ASN A 96 11.12 -5.32 -5.85
C ASN A 96 9.89 -5.71 -6.69
N ALA A 97 10.05 -6.52 -7.73
CA ALA A 97 8.95 -7.01 -8.55
C ALA A 97 7.95 -7.85 -7.74
N GLU A 98 8.43 -8.69 -6.83
CA GLU A 98 7.58 -9.50 -5.96
C GLU A 98 6.76 -8.64 -4.98
N ILE A 99 7.42 -7.69 -4.29
CA ILE A 99 6.78 -6.86 -3.26
C ILE A 99 5.89 -5.77 -3.87
N THR A 100 6.33 -5.14 -4.96
CA THR A 100 5.66 -3.97 -5.52
C THR A 100 4.67 -4.35 -6.63
N GLY A 101 4.97 -5.36 -7.45
CA GLY A 101 4.13 -5.80 -8.55
C GLY A 101 3.27 -7.02 -8.22
N LEU A 102 3.90 -8.19 -8.05
CA LEU A 102 3.16 -9.44 -7.86
C LEU A 102 2.29 -9.44 -6.60
N ALA A 103 2.72 -8.75 -5.53
CA ALA A 103 1.93 -8.62 -4.32
C ALA A 103 0.59 -7.92 -4.54
N VAL A 104 0.49 -7.01 -5.51
CA VAL A 104 -0.80 -6.38 -5.88
C VAL A 104 -1.77 -7.43 -6.43
N THR A 105 -1.29 -8.30 -7.31
CA THR A 105 -2.08 -9.42 -7.84
C THR A 105 -2.56 -10.35 -6.73
N LYS A 106 -1.67 -10.72 -5.79
CA LYS A 106 -2.02 -11.52 -4.61
C LYS A 106 -3.12 -10.84 -3.78
N PHE A 107 -3.00 -9.54 -3.55
CA PHE A 107 -3.97 -8.81 -2.74
C PHE A 107 -5.32 -8.70 -3.44
N LEU A 108 -5.35 -8.43 -4.74
CA LEU A 108 -6.58 -8.43 -5.54
C LEU A 108 -7.25 -9.80 -5.55
N GLU A 109 -6.47 -10.88 -5.62
CA GLU A 109 -6.99 -12.24 -5.54
C GLU A 109 -7.57 -12.54 -4.14
N ALA A 110 -6.92 -12.08 -3.06
CA ALA A 110 -7.45 -12.17 -1.71
C ALA A 110 -8.78 -11.42 -1.56
N ILE A 111 -8.88 -10.22 -2.13
CA ILE A 111 -10.12 -9.42 -2.15
C ILE A 111 -11.21 -10.16 -2.92
N ARG A 112 -10.90 -10.68 -4.10
CA ARG A 112 -11.86 -11.42 -4.93
C ARG A 112 -12.46 -12.63 -4.21
N HIS A 113 -11.66 -13.29 -3.37
CA HIS A 113 -12.12 -14.43 -2.56
C HIS A 113 -12.94 -14.01 -1.33
N GLN A 114 -12.61 -12.87 -0.74
CA GLN A 114 -13.26 -12.39 0.48
C GLN A 114 -14.58 -11.66 0.19
N ASP A 115 -14.52 -10.60 -0.59
CA ASP A 115 -15.66 -9.79 -1.04
C ASP A 115 -15.26 -8.93 -2.24
N SER A 116 -15.81 -9.21 -3.41
CA SER A 116 -15.53 -8.47 -4.64
C SER A 116 -16.08 -7.03 -4.67
N ASN A 117 -16.88 -6.61 -3.69
CA ASN A 117 -17.40 -5.24 -3.58
C ASN A 117 -16.42 -4.28 -2.89
N ILE A 118 -15.36 -4.79 -2.26
CA ILE A 118 -14.32 -3.97 -1.64
C ILE A 118 -13.70 -3.04 -2.69
N LYS A 119 -13.69 -1.74 -2.42
CA LYS A 119 -13.04 -0.75 -3.28
C LYS A 119 -11.55 -0.78 -3.03
N PHE A 120 -10.77 -0.95 -4.09
CA PHE A 120 -9.31 -1.04 -4.02
C PHE A 120 -8.65 0.18 -4.67
N TYR A 121 -7.75 0.83 -3.93
CA TYR A 121 -6.88 1.89 -4.42
C TYR A 121 -5.43 1.39 -4.42
N GLN A 122 -4.77 1.42 -5.58
CA GLN A 122 -3.35 1.16 -5.73
C GLN A 122 -2.58 2.47 -5.81
N ALA A 123 -1.66 2.70 -4.88
CA ALA A 123 -0.69 3.77 -5.03
C ALA A 123 0.32 3.41 -6.12
N SER A 124 0.16 4.01 -7.28
CA SER A 124 1.08 3.90 -8.41
C SER A 124 2.25 4.89 -8.30
N SER A 125 2.85 5.29 -9.40
CA SER A 125 3.99 6.22 -9.41
C SER A 125 4.09 6.96 -10.73
N SER A 126 4.54 8.21 -10.71
CA SER A 126 4.95 8.96 -11.89
C SER A 126 6.13 8.31 -12.62
N GLU A 127 6.94 7.50 -11.92
CA GLU A 127 8.03 6.73 -12.50
C GLU A 127 7.58 5.77 -13.62
N MET A 128 6.29 5.39 -13.62
CA MET A 128 5.72 4.55 -14.70
C MET A 128 5.79 5.21 -16.07
N TYR A 129 5.78 6.55 -16.11
CA TYR A 129 5.89 7.30 -17.36
C TYR A 129 7.35 7.44 -17.85
N GLY A 130 8.34 7.26 -16.95
CA GLY A 130 9.75 7.30 -17.28
C GLY A 130 10.19 8.65 -17.91
N ASN A 131 11.19 8.59 -18.75
CA ASN A 131 11.70 9.73 -19.49
C ASN A 131 11.02 9.82 -20.87
N ASN A 132 9.79 10.29 -20.91
CA ASN A 132 9.07 10.55 -22.16
C ASN A 132 9.16 12.04 -22.53
N ASP A 133 8.91 12.36 -23.80
CA ASP A 133 8.99 13.72 -24.33
C ASP A 133 7.71 14.55 -24.12
N PHE A 134 6.74 14.04 -23.35
CA PHE A 134 5.51 14.77 -23.06
C PHE A 134 5.76 15.79 -21.94
N GLU A 135 5.42 17.04 -22.21
CA GLU A 135 5.55 18.15 -21.24
C GLU A 135 4.61 17.95 -20.04
N LEU A 136 3.39 17.50 -20.29
CA LEU A 136 2.39 17.13 -19.27
C LEU A 136 1.95 15.69 -19.47
N GLN A 137 1.81 14.97 -18.36
CA GLN A 137 1.39 13.57 -18.35
C GLN A 137 -0.06 13.46 -17.86
N ASP A 138 -0.84 12.66 -18.54
CA ASP A 138 -2.23 12.35 -18.21
C ASP A 138 -2.51 10.84 -18.36
N GLU A 139 -3.77 10.43 -18.23
CA GLU A 139 -4.21 9.04 -18.34
C GLU A 139 -4.03 8.43 -19.75
N LYS A 140 -3.74 9.25 -20.76
CA LYS A 140 -3.48 8.80 -22.14
C LYS A 140 -1.99 8.73 -22.46
N THR A 141 -1.16 9.27 -21.61
CA THR A 141 0.31 9.24 -21.78
C THR A 141 0.80 7.79 -21.70
N PRO A 142 1.54 7.29 -22.71
CA PRO A 142 2.09 5.95 -22.68
C PRO A 142 3.05 5.71 -21.52
N PHE A 143 3.01 4.55 -20.91
CA PHE A 143 3.99 4.15 -19.92
C PHE A 143 5.33 3.82 -20.60
N LEU A 144 6.42 4.32 -20.03
CA LEU A 144 7.78 4.07 -20.49
C LEU A 144 8.71 3.87 -19.28
N PRO A 145 8.49 2.81 -18.46
CA PRO A 145 9.22 2.59 -17.24
C PRO A 145 10.73 2.42 -17.50
N SER A 146 11.56 3.14 -16.73
CA SER A 146 13.02 3.17 -16.89
C SER A 146 13.76 2.55 -15.70
N SER A 147 13.05 1.95 -14.77
CA SER A 147 13.64 1.24 -13.62
C SER A 147 12.84 -0.02 -13.29
N PRO A 148 13.43 -1.02 -12.59
CA PRO A 148 12.69 -2.18 -12.09
C PRO A 148 11.51 -1.78 -11.19
N TYR A 149 11.68 -0.73 -10.36
CA TYR A 149 10.59 -0.16 -9.56
C TYR A 149 9.44 0.36 -10.44
N ALA A 150 9.76 1.15 -11.45
CA ALA A 150 8.76 1.70 -12.37
C ALA A 150 7.99 0.61 -13.12
N ALA A 151 8.69 -0.47 -13.53
CA ALA A 151 8.08 -1.62 -14.19
C ALA A 151 7.19 -2.45 -13.24
N ALA A 152 7.51 -2.45 -11.94
CA ALA A 152 6.73 -3.17 -10.92
C ALA A 152 5.48 -2.39 -10.46
N LYS A 153 5.48 -1.06 -10.63
CA LYS A 153 4.37 -0.16 -10.27
C LYS A 153 3.27 -0.13 -11.32
#